data_96fc35da78ed3fab66c85d3743cc6980
#
_entry.id   96fc35da78ed3fab66c85d3743cc6980
#
_cell.length_a   1.000
_cell.length_b   1.000
_cell.length_c   1.000
_cell.angle_alpha   90.00
_cell.angle_beta   90.00
_cell.angle_gamma   90.00
#
_symmetry.space_group_name_H-M   'P 1'
#
loop_
_entity.id
_entity.type
_entity.pdbx_description
1 polymer ?
#
loop_
_entity_poly.entity_id
_entity_poly.type
_entity_poly.pdbx_seq_one_letter_code
_entity_poly.pdbx_strand_id
1 'polypeptide(L)'
;MTKRAFLFAGQGAQKLGMASDLYATYPVVKETFDTASRILGYDLRELIDSNEEKLNQTRYTQPAILTTSVAIYRLLEENGITPDIVAGLSLGEYSALVAVGALSFEDAVALVAKSGEFMETAAPAGSGKMVAVMNTDPSLIEEICQKASEKGVVTPANYNTPAQIVIGGEVEAVDYAVELLKEAGAKRLIPLNVSGPFHTALLESASQKLAAELEKVSFNDFTLPLVGNTEAQIMKSEDVKALLARQVMEPVRFYDSIATIQEFGVDEVIEIGPGKVLSGFLKKIDKTLPTQNVEDQASLDALLNA
;
A
#
# COMPACT_ATOMS: atom_id res chain seq x y z
N MET A 1 -12.33 -19.95 -17.64
CA MET A 1 -12.26 -19.60 -16.20
C MET A 1 -11.97 -18.10 -16.11
N THR A 2 -12.64 -17.38 -15.22
CA THR A 2 -12.43 -15.94 -15.00
C THR A 2 -11.05 -15.70 -14.39
N LYS A 3 -10.23 -14.91 -15.04
CA LYS A 3 -8.90 -14.51 -14.52
C LYS A 3 -9.04 -13.31 -13.59
N ARG A 4 -8.48 -13.41 -12.39
CA ARG A 4 -8.62 -12.40 -11.34
C ARG A 4 -7.30 -11.78 -10.93
N ALA A 5 -7.30 -10.48 -10.76
CA ALA A 5 -6.26 -9.79 -10.02
C ALA A 5 -6.76 -9.48 -8.60
N PHE A 6 -5.92 -9.74 -7.59
CA PHE A 6 -6.15 -9.23 -6.25
C PHE A 6 -5.23 -8.04 -5.98
N LEU A 7 -5.82 -6.94 -5.51
CA LEU A 7 -5.10 -5.74 -5.13
C LEU A 7 -5.24 -5.50 -3.63
N PHE A 8 -4.12 -5.40 -2.94
CA PHE A 8 -4.08 -5.26 -1.50
C PHE A 8 -3.93 -3.80 -1.06
N ALA A 9 -4.79 -3.37 -0.14
CA ALA A 9 -4.84 -2.02 0.39
C ALA A 9 -3.53 -1.61 1.10
N GLY A 10 -3.21 -0.33 1.02
CA GLY A 10 -2.06 0.29 1.69
C GLY A 10 -2.45 1.25 2.80
N GLN A 11 -1.45 1.90 3.39
CA GLN A 11 -1.64 2.88 4.45
C GLN A 11 -2.50 4.06 3.96
N GLY A 12 -3.37 4.56 4.83
CA GLY A 12 -4.38 5.57 4.52
C GLY A 12 -5.78 4.99 4.42
N ALA A 13 -5.91 3.68 4.24
CA ALA A 13 -7.19 2.98 4.18
C ALA A 13 -7.73 2.55 5.55
N GLN A 14 -6.90 2.57 6.60
CA GLN A 14 -7.28 2.15 7.95
C GLN A 14 -8.42 2.98 8.53
N LYS A 15 -9.26 2.31 9.29
CA LYS A 15 -10.37 2.92 10.04
C LYS A 15 -10.65 2.12 11.32
N LEU A 16 -11.16 2.79 12.34
CA LEU A 16 -11.63 2.13 13.55
C LEU A 16 -12.61 1.00 13.22
N GLY A 17 -12.43 -0.13 13.88
CA GLY A 17 -13.32 -1.27 13.75
C GLY A 17 -13.23 -2.02 12.41
N MET A 18 -12.24 -1.75 11.56
CA MET A 18 -12.13 -2.43 10.26
C MET A 18 -12.15 -3.96 10.43
N ALA A 19 -12.97 -4.63 9.62
CA ALA A 19 -13.21 -6.08 9.61
C ALA A 19 -13.69 -6.67 10.94
N SER A 20 -14.28 -5.89 11.85
CA SER A 20 -14.77 -6.38 13.15
C SER A 20 -15.89 -7.40 13.01
N ASP A 21 -16.77 -7.25 12.06
CA ASP A 21 -17.85 -8.20 11.74
C ASP A 21 -17.30 -9.54 11.22
N LEU A 22 -16.28 -9.49 10.35
CA LEU A 22 -15.61 -10.69 9.85
C LEU A 22 -14.85 -11.41 10.96
N TYR A 23 -14.19 -10.67 11.86
CA TYR A 23 -13.51 -11.21 13.02
C TYR A 23 -14.48 -11.95 13.96
N ALA A 24 -15.66 -11.40 14.18
CA ALA A 24 -16.67 -12.00 15.03
C ALA A 24 -17.31 -13.27 14.43
N THR A 25 -17.34 -13.38 13.11
CA THR A 25 -18.08 -14.41 12.38
C THR A 25 -17.18 -15.58 11.91
N TYR A 26 -15.97 -15.30 11.43
CA TYR A 26 -15.14 -16.30 10.76
C TYR A 26 -13.92 -16.70 11.57
N PRO A 27 -13.76 -18.00 11.89
CA PRO A 27 -12.61 -18.49 12.66
C PRO A 27 -11.26 -18.18 12.03
N VAL A 28 -11.13 -18.26 10.69
CA VAL A 28 -9.88 -17.97 9.98
C VAL A 28 -9.46 -16.50 10.15
N VAL A 29 -10.42 -15.58 10.18
CA VAL A 29 -10.16 -14.16 10.43
C VAL A 29 -9.69 -13.95 11.86
N LYS A 30 -10.40 -14.49 12.82
CA LYS A 30 -10.02 -14.42 14.25
C LYS A 30 -8.64 -14.99 14.50
N GLU A 31 -8.34 -16.16 13.97
CA GLU A 31 -7.02 -16.82 14.11
C GLU A 31 -5.89 -15.95 13.54
N THR A 32 -6.12 -15.31 12.39
CA THR A 32 -5.14 -14.41 11.79
C THR A 32 -4.84 -13.22 12.69
N PHE A 33 -5.85 -12.57 13.26
CA PHE A 33 -5.67 -11.49 14.23
C PHE A 33 -5.01 -11.95 15.52
N ASP A 34 -5.39 -13.10 16.05
CA ASP A 34 -4.81 -13.66 17.27
C ASP A 34 -3.32 -13.98 17.09
N THR A 35 -2.95 -14.50 15.91
CA THR A 35 -1.55 -14.75 15.56
C THR A 35 -0.75 -13.45 15.48
N ALA A 36 -1.28 -12.43 14.83
CA ALA A 36 -0.64 -11.12 14.78
C ALA A 36 -0.43 -10.53 16.17
N SER A 37 -1.46 -10.58 17.03
CA SER A 37 -1.39 -10.07 18.40
C SER A 37 -0.31 -10.76 19.22
N ARG A 38 -0.17 -12.08 19.08
CA ARG A 38 0.88 -12.85 19.76
C ARG A 38 2.28 -12.40 19.33
N ILE A 39 2.50 -12.16 18.04
CA ILE A 39 3.79 -11.72 17.50
C ILE A 39 4.09 -10.28 17.92
N LEU A 40 3.11 -9.40 17.87
CA LEU A 40 3.25 -7.98 18.18
C LEU A 40 3.39 -7.71 19.70
N GLY A 41 2.87 -8.61 20.55
CA GLY A 41 2.90 -8.44 22.00
C GLY A 41 1.83 -7.49 22.54
N TYR A 42 0.79 -7.18 21.76
CA TYR A 42 -0.39 -6.42 22.17
C TYR A 42 -1.63 -6.93 21.42
N ASP A 43 -2.83 -6.62 21.95
CA ASP A 43 -4.09 -6.97 21.30
C ASP A 43 -4.38 -6.05 20.12
N LEU A 44 -4.08 -6.54 18.91
CA LEU A 44 -4.27 -5.78 17.68
C LEU A 44 -5.75 -5.48 17.41
N ARG A 45 -6.65 -6.44 17.72
CA ARG A 45 -8.09 -6.25 17.54
C ARG A 45 -8.60 -5.11 18.43
N GLU A 46 -8.22 -5.11 19.69
CA GLU A 46 -8.58 -4.03 20.62
C GLU A 46 -8.03 -2.67 20.16
N LEU A 47 -6.78 -2.62 19.71
CA LEU A 47 -6.18 -1.39 19.18
C LEU A 47 -6.99 -0.83 18.00
N ILE A 48 -7.35 -1.69 17.04
CA ILE A 48 -8.13 -1.30 15.86
C ILE A 48 -9.54 -0.83 16.24
N ASP A 49 -10.13 -1.44 17.26
CA ASP A 49 -11.52 -1.14 17.65
C ASP A 49 -11.64 0.11 18.55
N SER A 50 -10.60 0.47 19.29
CA SER A 50 -10.72 1.47 20.36
C SER A 50 -9.67 2.58 20.37
N ASN A 51 -8.61 2.52 19.57
CA ASN A 51 -7.50 3.47 19.67
C ASN A 51 -7.10 4.05 18.30
N GLU A 52 -7.88 5.02 17.84
CA GLU A 52 -7.65 5.67 16.54
C GLU A 52 -6.30 6.40 16.48
N GLU A 53 -5.87 7.01 17.57
CA GLU A 53 -4.59 7.72 17.62
C GLU A 53 -3.42 6.77 17.36
N LYS A 54 -3.38 5.61 18.03
CA LYS A 54 -2.37 4.59 17.76
C LYS A 54 -2.52 3.99 16.37
N LEU A 55 -3.74 3.67 15.95
CA LEU A 55 -3.99 3.08 14.64
C LEU A 55 -3.41 3.95 13.50
N ASN A 56 -3.39 5.27 13.66
CA ASN A 56 -2.84 6.20 12.67
C ASN A 56 -1.33 6.45 12.79
N GLN A 57 -0.65 5.82 13.75
CA GLN A 57 0.81 5.82 13.81
C GLN A 57 1.36 4.69 12.94
N THR A 58 2.31 4.98 12.08
CA THR A 58 2.82 4.06 11.05
C THR A 58 3.21 2.68 11.60
N ARG A 59 3.87 2.62 12.75
CA ARG A 59 4.26 1.35 13.40
C ARG A 59 3.08 0.44 13.75
N TYR A 60 1.90 1.01 14.00
CA TYR A 60 0.67 0.27 14.29
C TYR A 60 -0.22 0.11 13.06
N THR A 61 -0.23 1.12 12.19
CA THR A 61 -1.00 1.08 10.93
C THR A 61 -0.55 -0.07 10.03
N GLN A 62 0.76 -0.25 9.88
CA GLN A 62 1.35 -1.24 8.99
C GLN A 62 0.89 -2.67 9.33
N PRO A 63 1.12 -3.18 10.55
CA PRO A 63 0.64 -4.51 10.91
C PRO A 63 -0.89 -4.63 10.95
N ALA A 64 -1.61 -3.55 11.26
CA ALA A 64 -3.07 -3.56 11.29
C ALA A 64 -3.67 -3.80 9.89
N ILE A 65 -3.20 -3.09 8.88
CA ILE A 65 -3.66 -3.26 7.49
C ILE A 65 -3.21 -4.60 6.93
N LEU A 66 -1.96 -5.00 7.14
CA LEU A 66 -1.45 -6.31 6.72
C LEU A 66 -2.34 -7.43 7.25
N THR A 67 -2.61 -7.43 8.55
CA THR A 67 -3.40 -8.49 9.21
C THR A 67 -4.83 -8.51 8.67
N THR A 68 -5.46 -7.36 8.54
CA THR A 68 -6.81 -7.24 7.97
C THR A 68 -6.86 -7.80 6.55
N SER A 69 -5.93 -7.40 5.70
CA SER A 69 -5.88 -7.85 4.30
C SER A 69 -5.60 -9.35 4.19
N VAL A 70 -4.66 -9.89 4.94
CA VAL A 70 -4.35 -11.32 4.92
C VAL A 70 -5.51 -12.15 5.48
N ALA A 71 -6.17 -11.68 6.54
CA ALA A 71 -7.35 -12.34 7.09
C ALA A 71 -8.48 -12.45 6.05
N ILE A 72 -8.76 -11.37 5.33
CA ILE A 72 -9.76 -11.37 4.25
C ILE A 72 -9.32 -12.27 3.10
N TYR A 73 -8.06 -12.22 2.71
CA TYR A 73 -7.51 -13.09 1.67
C TYR A 73 -7.73 -14.58 2.01
N ARG A 74 -7.38 -14.99 3.22
CA ARG A 74 -7.60 -16.39 3.69
C ARG A 74 -9.07 -16.79 3.67
N LEU A 75 -9.95 -15.87 4.06
CA LEU A 75 -11.38 -16.09 4.00
C LEU A 75 -11.88 -16.30 2.56
N LEU A 76 -11.36 -15.55 1.60
CA LEU A 76 -11.66 -15.73 0.18
C LEU A 76 -11.15 -17.08 -0.35
N GLU A 77 -9.93 -17.48 0.04
CA GLU A 77 -9.41 -18.81 -0.30
C GLU A 77 -10.32 -19.94 0.20
N GLU A 78 -10.80 -19.88 1.44
CA GLU A 78 -11.74 -20.86 1.98
C GLU A 78 -13.06 -20.94 1.19
N ASN A 79 -13.43 -19.85 0.54
CA ASN A 79 -14.61 -19.78 -0.35
C ASN A 79 -14.27 -20.10 -1.82
N GLY A 80 -13.06 -20.58 -2.11
CA GLY A 80 -12.64 -20.95 -3.45
C GLY A 80 -12.41 -19.76 -4.40
N ILE A 81 -12.29 -18.56 -3.86
CA ILE A 81 -12.00 -17.34 -4.63
C ILE A 81 -10.52 -17.03 -4.52
N THR A 82 -9.79 -17.26 -5.62
CA THR A 82 -8.34 -17.15 -5.68
C THR A 82 -7.89 -16.24 -6.83
N PRO A 83 -6.72 -15.60 -6.72
CA PRO A 83 -6.18 -14.76 -7.78
C PRO A 83 -5.35 -15.54 -8.78
N ASP A 84 -5.18 -14.96 -9.98
CA ASP A 84 -4.21 -15.39 -10.99
C ASP A 84 -2.96 -14.47 -11.00
N ILE A 85 -3.11 -13.25 -10.51
CA ILE A 85 -2.06 -12.26 -10.36
C ILE A 85 -2.38 -11.35 -9.18
N VAL A 86 -1.36 -10.87 -8.50
CA VAL A 86 -1.54 -9.97 -7.36
C VAL A 86 -0.68 -8.72 -7.47
N ALA A 87 -1.11 -7.67 -6.82
CA ALA A 87 -0.32 -6.48 -6.52
C ALA A 87 -0.82 -5.85 -5.22
N GLY A 88 -0.08 -4.90 -4.70
CA GLY A 88 -0.49 -4.12 -3.54
C GLY A 88 -0.01 -2.68 -3.66
N LEU A 89 -0.61 -1.78 -2.92
CA LEU A 89 -0.15 -0.40 -2.84
C LEU A 89 0.69 -0.21 -1.58
N SER A 90 1.99 0.07 -1.74
CA SER A 90 2.93 0.30 -0.63
C SER A 90 2.94 -0.87 0.37
N LEU A 91 2.41 -0.71 1.56
CA LEU A 91 2.22 -1.80 2.55
C LEU A 91 1.54 -3.03 1.94
N GLY A 92 0.60 -2.82 1.03
CA GLY A 92 -0.13 -3.89 0.35
C GLY A 92 0.76 -4.87 -0.41
N GLU A 93 1.97 -4.48 -0.80
CA GLU A 93 2.94 -5.40 -1.42
C GLU A 93 3.37 -6.52 -0.47
N TYR A 94 3.45 -6.25 0.83
CA TYR A 94 3.70 -7.30 1.84
C TYR A 94 2.52 -8.28 1.96
N SER A 95 1.30 -7.78 1.92
CA SER A 95 0.10 -8.63 1.86
C SER A 95 0.10 -9.51 0.61
N ALA A 96 0.49 -8.95 -0.53
CA ALA A 96 0.64 -9.68 -1.79
C ALA A 96 1.74 -10.77 -1.69
N LEU A 97 2.88 -10.47 -1.05
CA LEU A 97 3.94 -11.46 -0.83
C LEU A 97 3.49 -12.64 0.04
N VAL A 98 2.64 -12.38 1.03
CA VAL A 98 2.01 -13.45 1.83
C VAL A 98 1.07 -14.28 0.95
N ALA A 99 0.25 -13.62 0.14
CA ALA A 99 -0.71 -14.29 -0.75
C ALA A 99 -0.05 -15.22 -1.77
N VAL A 100 1.11 -14.85 -2.31
CA VAL A 100 1.86 -15.70 -3.26
C VAL A 100 2.77 -16.73 -2.60
N GLY A 101 2.71 -16.86 -1.27
CA GLY A 101 3.50 -17.82 -0.51
C GLY A 101 4.99 -17.50 -0.38
N ALA A 102 5.41 -16.32 -0.80
CA ALA A 102 6.82 -15.89 -0.74
C ALA A 102 7.28 -15.57 0.67
N LEU A 103 6.39 -15.03 1.50
CA LEU A 103 6.66 -14.57 2.86
C LEU A 103 5.63 -15.17 3.81
N SER A 104 6.06 -15.74 4.93
CA SER A 104 5.13 -16.19 5.96
C SER A 104 4.40 -15.00 6.58
N PHE A 105 3.16 -15.22 6.99
CA PHE A 105 2.40 -14.15 7.66
C PHE A 105 3.08 -13.68 8.95
N GLU A 106 3.63 -14.60 9.71
CA GLU A 106 4.34 -14.33 10.95
C GLU A 106 5.55 -13.43 10.73
N ASP A 107 6.36 -13.74 9.73
CA ASP A 107 7.51 -12.90 9.35
C ASP A 107 7.06 -11.54 8.82
N ALA A 108 5.99 -11.52 8.03
CA ALA A 108 5.44 -10.28 7.49
C ALA A 108 4.97 -9.32 8.60
N VAL A 109 4.26 -9.82 9.61
CA VAL A 109 3.80 -9.02 10.77
C VAL A 109 4.99 -8.39 11.49
N ALA A 110 5.99 -9.19 11.83
CA ALA A 110 7.19 -8.71 12.51
C ALA A 110 7.97 -7.70 11.67
N LEU A 111 8.11 -7.97 10.38
CA LEU A 111 8.85 -7.13 9.44
C LEU A 111 8.20 -5.76 9.22
N VAL A 112 6.89 -5.70 8.99
CA VAL A 112 6.20 -4.43 8.76
C VAL A 112 6.09 -3.58 10.03
N ALA A 113 6.02 -4.20 11.20
CA ALA A 113 6.08 -3.48 12.48
C ALA A 113 7.43 -2.76 12.63
N LYS A 114 8.53 -3.44 12.37
CA LYS A 114 9.88 -2.85 12.37
C LYS A 114 10.04 -1.79 11.29
N SER A 115 9.59 -2.06 10.08
CA SER A 115 9.63 -1.10 8.98
C SER A 115 8.89 0.18 9.35
N GLY A 116 7.72 0.07 9.98
CA GLY A 116 6.96 1.22 10.48
C GLY A 116 7.76 2.07 11.49
N GLU A 117 8.45 1.44 12.42
CA GLU A 117 9.33 2.14 13.37
C GLU A 117 10.51 2.83 12.68
N PHE A 118 11.11 2.17 11.70
CA PHE A 118 12.22 2.76 10.93
C PHE A 118 11.77 3.99 10.15
N MET A 119 10.58 3.93 9.55
CA MET A 119 10.01 5.05 8.82
C MET A 119 9.70 6.25 9.74
N GLU A 120 9.11 6.00 10.91
CA GLU A 120 8.84 7.04 11.91
C GLU A 120 10.13 7.71 12.42
N THR A 121 11.18 6.92 12.60
CA THR A 121 12.49 7.42 13.06
C THR A 121 13.21 8.20 11.98
N ALA A 122 13.17 7.73 10.74
CA ALA A 122 13.82 8.39 9.60
C ALA A 122 13.18 9.73 9.26
N ALA A 123 11.87 9.81 9.35
CA ALA A 123 11.09 10.99 9.03
C ALA A 123 10.04 11.23 10.13
N PRO A 124 10.43 11.86 11.25
CA PRO A 124 9.52 12.17 12.34
C PRO A 124 8.33 13.01 11.87
N ALA A 125 7.21 12.91 12.58
CA ALA A 125 6.01 13.68 12.29
C ALA A 125 6.33 15.19 12.18
N GLY A 126 5.87 15.82 11.09
CA GLY A 126 6.11 17.23 10.79
C GLY A 126 7.42 17.54 10.07
N SER A 127 8.29 16.54 9.83
CA SER A 127 9.54 16.73 9.07
C SER A 127 9.34 16.82 7.55
N GLY A 128 8.20 16.38 7.07
CA GLY A 128 7.85 16.41 5.65
C GLY A 128 6.34 16.45 5.44
N LYS A 129 5.95 16.53 4.17
CA LYS A 129 4.55 16.49 3.78
C LYS A 129 4.36 15.86 2.41
N MET A 130 3.12 15.51 2.11
CA MET A 130 2.70 14.99 0.83
C MET A 130 1.47 15.73 0.32
N VAL A 131 1.42 15.96 -1.00
CA VAL A 131 0.32 16.67 -1.67
C VAL A 131 -0.09 15.88 -2.92
N ALA A 132 -1.37 15.60 -3.05
CA ALA A 132 -1.93 15.03 -4.27
C ALA A 132 -2.15 16.14 -5.30
N VAL A 133 -1.51 16.01 -6.45
CA VAL A 133 -1.63 16.91 -7.59
C VAL A 133 -2.59 16.30 -8.60
N MET A 134 -3.72 16.97 -8.82
CA MET A 134 -4.79 16.46 -9.66
C MET A 134 -4.77 17.10 -11.06
N ASN A 135 -5.10 16.29 -12.07
CA ASN A 135 -5.34 16.74 -13.45
C ASN A 135 -4.23 17.64 -14.02
N THR A 136 -2.99 17.32 -13.72
CA THR A 136 -1.80 18.05 -14.18
C THR A 136 -0.88 17.08 -14.91
N ASP A 137 -0.25 17.54 -15.99
CA ASP A 137 0.64 16.72 -16.80
C ASP A 137 1.80 16.16 -15.95
N PRO A 138 2.07 14.85 -16.00
CA PRO A 138 3.14 14.23 -15.22
C PRO A 138 4.52 14.84 -15.48
N SER A 139 4.85 15.16 -16.73
CA SER A 139 6.13 15.78 -17.08
C SER A 139 6.31 17.15 -16.44
N LEU A 140 5.23 17.93 -16.37
CA LEU A 140 5.23 19.23 -15.71
C LEU A 140 5.44 19.08 -14.19
N ILE A 141 4.80 18.09 -13.56
CA ILE A 141 4.99 17.81 -12.14
C ILE A 141 6.43 17.43 -11.85
N GLU A 142 7.03 16.56 -12.66
CA GLU A 142 8.43 16.13 -12.53
C GLU A 142 9.40 17.30 -12.70
N GLU A 143 9.19 18.13 -13.70
CA GLU A 143 10.00 19.35 -13.95
C GLU A 143 9.92 20.32 -12.78
N ILE A 144 8.72 20.56 -12.26
CA ILE A 144 8.51 21.45 -11.11
C ILE A 144 9.15 20.89 -9.84
N CYS A 145 9.03 19.60 -9.57
CA CYS A 145 9.72 18.96 -8.45
C CYS A 145 11.25 19.13 -8.56
N GLN A 146 11.80 18.94 -9.77
CA GLN A 146 13.22 19.15 -10.01
C GLN A 146 13.65 20.59 -9.72
N LYS A 147 12.88 21.56 -10.17
CA LYS A 147 13.14 22.97 -9.89
C LYS A 147 13.01 23.30 -8.41
N ALA A 148 11.95 22.80 -7.75
CA ALA A 148 11.70 23.02 -6.33
C ALA A 148 12.74 22.36 -5.42
N SER A 149 13.52 21.42 -5.93
CA SER A 149 14.59 20.74 -5.18
C SER A 149 15.75 21.68 -4.78
N GLU A 150 15.78 22.90 -5.27
CA GLU A 150 16.67 23.94 -4.74
C GLU A 150 16.38 24.30 -3.27
N LYS A 151 15.16 24.01 -2.79
CA LYS A 151 14.71 24.28 -1.42
C LYS A 151 14.78 23.06 -0.50
N GLY A 152 15.17 21.89 -1.01
CA GLY A 152 15.22 20.63 -0.28
C GLY A 152 14.63 19.49 -1.10
N VAL A 153 14.51 18.32 -0.47
CA VAL A 153 13.98 17.13 -1.15
C VAL A 153 12.49 17.33 -1.47
N VAL A 154 12.13 17.20 -2.73
CA VAL A 154 10.74 17.04 -3.21
C VAL A 154 10.74 16.23 -4.48
N THR A 155 9.93 15.17 -4.52
CA THR A 155 9.83 14.25 -5.66
C THR A 155 8.40 13.74 -5.81
N PRO A 156 8.01 13.26 -7.00
CA PRO A 156 6.85 12.39 -7.10
C PRO A 156 7.06 11.16 -6.21
N ALA A 157 6.05 10.81 -5.44
CA ALA A 157 6.08 9.69 -4.51
C ALA A 157 5.10 8.58 -4.90
N ASN A 158 3.98 8.92 -5.55
CA ASN A 158 2.99 7.96 -6.04
C ASN A 158 2.45 8.41 -7.39
N TYR A 159 2.53 7.51 -8.36
CA TYR A 159 1.81 7.63 -9.65
C TYR A 159 0.55 6.77 -9.56
N ASN A 160 -0.54 7.35 -9.05
CA ASN A 160 -1.75 6.58 -8.71
C ASN A 160 -2.67 6.36 -9.90
N THR A 161 -2.94 7.43 -10.65
CA THR A 161 -3.78 7.40 -11.87
C THR A 161 -3.21 8.38 -12.89
N PRO A 162 -3.66 8.35 -14.16
CA PRO A 162 -3.27 9.37 -15.15
C PRO A 162 -3.55 10.81 -14.70
N ALA A 163 -4.50 10.97 -13.78
CA ALA A 163 -4.97 12.27 -13.26
C ALA A 163 -4.56 12.56 -11.82
N GLN A 164 -3.76 11.69 -11.18
CA GLN A 164 -3.32 11.88 -9.80
C GLN A 164 -1.89 11.42 -9.58
N ILE A 165 -1.01 12.36 -9.27
CA ILE A 165 0.35 12.12 -8.79
C ILE A 165 0.49 12.76 -7.41
N VAL A 166 1.03 12.00 -6.46
CA VAL A 166 1.37 12.53 -5.14
C VAL A 166 2.82 12.94 -5.14
N ILE A 167 3.10 14.18 -4.74
CA ILE A 167 4.47 14.66 -4.47
C ILE A 167 4.73 14.64 -2.98
N GLY A 168 5.97 14.39 -2.60
CA GLY A 168 6.38 14.34 -1.20
C GLY A 168 7.79 14.85 -1.00
N GLY A 169 8.10 15.27 0.22
CA GLY A 169 9.42 15.76 0.57
C GLY A 169 9.44 16.62 1.81
N GLU A 170 10.48 17.44 1.93
CA GLU A 170 10.61 18.43 3.00
C GLU A 170 9.55 19.51 2.86
N VAL A 171 9.03 20.01 3.97
CA VAL A 171 7.92 20.96 4.00
C VAL A 171 8.16 22.16 3.11
N GLU A 172 9.32 22.81 3.23
CA GLU A 172 9.65 24.01 2.45
C GLU A 172 9.72 23.72 0.95
N ALA A 173 10.34 22.60 0.57
CA ALA A 173 10.46 22.20 -0.84
C ALA A 173 9.11 21.83 -1.46
N VAL A 174 8.26 21.12 -0.72
CA VAL A 174 6.89 20.76 -1.18
C VAL A 174 6.05 22.02 -1.30
N ASP A 175 6.10 22.95 -0.33
CA ASP A 175 5.36 24.21 -0.40
C ASP A 175 5.79 25.05 -1.61
N TYR A 176 7.08 25.11 -1.89
CA TYR A 176 7.59 25.79 -3.08
C TYR A 176 7.13 25.09 -4.38
N ALA A 177 7.15 23.78 -4.43
CA ALA A 177 6.60 23.03 -5.58
C ALA A 177 5.11 23.33 -5.78
N VAL A 178 4.33 23.42 -4.72
CA VAL A 178 2.90 23.77 -4.77
C VAL A 178 2.69 25.17 -5.34
N GLU A 179 3.50 26.15 -4.94
CA GLU A 179 3.45 27.52 -5.51
C GLU A 179 3.73 27.50 -7.01
N LEU A 180 4.80 26.84 -7.43
CA LEU A 180 5.17 26.71 -8.85
C LEU A 180 4.09 25.98 -9.66
N LEU A 181 3.48 24.95 -9.11
CA LEU A 181 2.36 24.23 -9.75
C LEU A 181 1.15 25.12 -9.95
N LYS A 182 0.80 25.94 -8.96
CA LYS A 182 -0.29 26.91 -9.08
C LYS A 182 -0.01 27.96 -10.14
N GLU A 183 1.20 28.50 -10.17
CA GLU A 183 1.64 29.45 -11.21
C GLU A 183 1.59 28.81 -12.62
N ALA A 184 1.86 27.53 -12.74
CA ALA A 184 1.78 26.77 -13.98
C ALA A 184 0.35 26.35 -14.38
N GLY A 185 -0.66 26.69 -13.54
CA GLY A 185 -2.07 26.46 -13.84
C GLY A 185 -2.71 25.25 -13.15
N ALA A 186 -2.00 24.54 -12.28
CA ALA A 186 -2.60 23.49 -11.47
C ALA A 186 -3.67 24.04 -10.52
N LYS A 187 -4.88 23.46 -10.61
CA LYS A 187 -6.05 24.01 -9.90
C LYS A 187 -6.40 23.26 -8.63
N ARG A 188 -6.04 21.98 -8.55
CA ARG A 188 -6.44 21.11 -7.45
C ARG A 188 -5.23 20.40 -6.86
N LEU A 189 -4.80 20.87 -5.71
CA LEU A 189 -3.66 20.41 -4.94
C LEU A 189 -4.17 20.08 -3.53
N ILE A 190 -4.13 18.80 -3.15
CA ILE A 190 -4.77 18.31 -1.91
C ILE A 190 -3.68 17.86 -0.95
N PRO A 191 -3.43 18.59 0.16
CA PRO A 191 -2.56 18.10 1.22
C PRO A 191 -3.10 16.78 1.77
N LEU A 192 -2.20 15.79 1.96
CA LEU A 192 -2.56 14.51 2.53
C LEU A 192 -2.31 14.52 4.04
N ASN A 193 -3.21 13.90 4.78
CA ASN A 193 -3.03 13.66 6.20
C ASN A 193 -2.21 12.37 6.41
N VAL A 194 -0.90 12.48 6.28
CA VAL A 194 0.05 11.36 6.44
C VAL A 194 1.11 11.71 7.47
N SER A 195 1.66 10.68 8.10
CA SER A 195 2.65 10.83 9.17
C SER A 195 4.07 11.16 8.69
N GLY A 196 4.35 11.09 7.39
CA GLY A 196 5.68 11.38 6.87
C GLY A 196 5.75 11.42 5.34
N PRO A 197 6.90 11.86 4.79
CA PRO A 197 7.15 11.96 3.36
C PRO A 197 7.60 10.60 2.77
N PHE A 198 6.67 9.63 2.76
CA PHE A 198 6.94 8.27 2.28
C PHE A 198 7.34 8.24 0.80
N HIS A 199 8.07 7.20 0.42
CA HIS A 199 8.54 6.98 -0.95
C HIS A 199 9.41 8.13 -1.48
N THR A 200 10.19 8.75 -0.61
CA THR A 200 11.17 9.79 -0.95
C THR A 200 12.54 9.46 -0.37
N ALA A 201 13.58 10.14 -0.85
CA ALA A 201 14.96 9.97 -0.35
C ALA A 201 15.12 10.27 1.15
N LEU A 202 14.18 10.98 1.77
CA LEU A 202 14.16 11.22 3.21
C LEU A 202 14.04 9.93 4.04
N LEU A 203 13.59 8.84 3.43
CA LEU A 203 13.47 7.52 4.06
C LEU A 203 14.71 6.63 3.86
N GLU A 204 15.83 7.15 3.39
CA GLU A 204 17.05 6.38 3.11
C GLU A 204 17.53 5.57 4.33
N SER A 205 17.54 6.17 5.52
CA SER A 205 17.96 5.46 6.73
C SER A 205 17.00 4.31 7.09
N ALA A 206 15.70 4.47 6.84
CA ALA A 206 14.72 3.40 7.02
C ALA A 206 14.94 2.28 6.00
N SER A 207 15.23 2.62 4.74
CA SER A 207 15.57 1.65 3.69
C SER A 207 16.78 0.80 4.07
N GLN A 208 17.86 1.42 4.59
CA GLN A 208 19.06 0.72 5.02
C GLN A 208 18.80 -0.23 6.20
N LYS A 209 18.05 0.21 7.20
CA LYS A 209 17.66 -0.63 8.34
C LYS A 209 16.76 -1.79 7.93
N LEU A 210 15.81 -1.53 7.03
CA LEU A 210 14.95 -2.56 6.47
C LEU A 210 15.75 -3.59 5.69
N ALA A 211 16.72 -3.17 4.86
CA ALA A 211 17.59 -4.07 4.13
C ALA A 211 18.32 -5.05 5.08
N ALA A 212 18.79 -4.57 6.22
CA ALA A 212 19.43 -5.42 7.24
C ALA A 212 18.45 -6.42 7.87
N GLU A 213 17.22 -6.02 8.12
CA GLU A 213 16.17 -6.94 8.63
C GLU A 213 15.76 -7.98 7.59
N LEU A 214 15.67 -7.59 6.32
CA LEU A 214 15.33 -8.48 5.22
C LEU A 214 16.33 -9.63 5.04
N GLU A 215 17.60 -9.42 5.36
CA GLU A 215 18.62 -10.49 5.32
C GLU A 215 18.36 -11.60 6.34
N LYS A 216 17.61 -11.32 7.39
CA LYS A 216 17.23 -12.30 8.43
C LYS A 216 15.97 -13.08 8.09
N VAL A 217 15.28 -12.71 7.02
CA VAL A 217 13.99 -13.29 6.62
C VAL A 217 14.18 -14.19 5.41
N SER A 218 13.53 -15.36 5.42
CA SER A 218 13.50 -16.28 4.30
C SER A 218 12.34 -15.97 3.38
N PHE A 219 12.61 -15.89 2.08
CA PHE A 219 11.62 -15.78 1.03
C PHE A 219 11.60 -17.05 0.19
N ASN A 220 10.39 -17.50 -0.15
CA ASN A 220 10.16 -18.64 -1.04
C ASN A 220 9.88 -18.15 -2.46
N ASP A 221 9.90 -19.08 -3.42
CA ASP A 221 9.42 -18.80 -4.76
C ASP A 221 7.92 -18.49 -4.76
N PHE A 222 7.51 -17.67 -5.72
CA PHE A 222 6.11 -17.25 -5.84
C PHE A 222 5.26 -18.37 -6.45
N THR A 223 4.07 -18.57 -5.91
CA THR A 223 3.09 -19.53 -6.46
C THR A 223 2.32 -18.97 -7.64
N LEU A 224 2.29 -17.63 -7.78
CA LEU A 224 1.66 -16.90 -8.88
C LEU A 224 2.33 -15.53 -9.07
N PRO A 225 2.11 -14.85 -10.22
CA PRO A 225 2.73 -13.57 -10.50
C PRO A 225 2.34 -12.47 -9.50
N LEU A 226 3.33 -11.67 -9.10
CA LEU A 226 3.16 -10.45 -8.31
C LEU A 226 3.78 -9.27 -9.05
N VAL A 227 3.02 -8.19 -9.23
CA VAL A 227 3.52 -6.95 -9.82
C VAL A 227 4.03 -6.03 -8.73
N GLY A 228 5.31 -5.65 -8.82
CA GLY A 228 5.97 -4.82 -7.81
C GLY A 228 5.71 -3.33 -7.99
N ASN A 229 5.71 -2.57 -6.89
CA ASN A 229 5.44 -1.13 -6.89
C ASN A 229 6.54 -0.31 -7.57
N THR A 230 7.79 -0.67 -7.37
CA THR A 230 8.96 0.13 -7.76
C THR A 230 9.19 0.10 -9.27
N GLU A 231 9.08 -1.06 -9.88
CA GLU A 231 9.36 -1.27 -11.31
C GLU A 231 8.11 -1.49 -12.16
N ALA A 232 6.95 -1.68 -11.52
CA ALA A 232 5.67 -1.96 -12.17
C ALA A 232 5.73 -3.19 -13.11
N GLN A 233 6.58 -4.16 -12.77
CA GLN A 233 6.80 -5.39 -13.51
C GLN A 233 6.54 -6.61 -12.62
N ILE A 234 6.34 -7.76 -13.25
CA ILE A 234 6.27 -9.03 -12.51
C ILE A 234 7.60 -9.25 -11.80
N MET A 235 7.53 -9.32 -10.47
CA MET A 235 8.69 -9.44 -9.60
C MET A 235 9.28 -10.84 -9.67
N LYS A 236 10.61 -10.94 -9.67
CA LYS A 236 11.32 -12.20 -9.52
C LYS A 236 11.62 -12.44 -8.03
N SER A 237 11.57 -13.69 -7.61
CA SER A 237 11.80 -14.05 -6.20
C SER A 237 13.19 -13.63 -5.69
N GLU A 238 14.21 -13.68 -6.55
CA GLU A 238 15.58 -13.26 -6.22
C GLU A 238 15.71 -11.75 -5.95
N ASP A 239 14.81 -10.94 -6.48
CA ASP A 239 14.89 -9.47 -6.39
C ASP A 239 14.09 -8.90 -5.21
N VAL A 240 13.30 -9.72 -4.50
CA VAL A 240 12.35 -9.29 -3.46
C VAL A 240 13.00 -8.39 -2.41
N LYS A 241 14.11 -8.82 -1.83
CA LYS A 241 14.78 -8.08 -0.74
C LYS A 241 15.24 -6.71 -1.20
N ALA A 242 15.89 -6.65 -2.36
CA ALA A 242 16.36 -5.38 -2.93
C ALA A 242 15.19 -4.45 -3.28
N LEU A 243 14.13 -4.99 -3.88
CA LEU A 243 12.94 -4.20 -4.26
C LEU A 243 12.17 -3.68 -3.06
N LEU A 244 12.01 -4.47 -1.98
CA LEU A 244 11.36 -4.00 -0.75
C LEU A 244 12.17 -2.88 -0.06
N ALA A 245 13.49 -2.98 -0.03
CA ALA A 245 14.34 -1.94 0.53
C ALA A 245 14.24 -0.64 -0.30
N ARG A 246 14.21 -0.74 -1.62
CA ARG A 246 14.05 0.41 -2.54
C ARG A 246 12.66 1.04 -2.43
N GLN A 247 11.61 0.23 -2.26
CA GLN A 247 10.23 0.70 -2.22
C GLN A 247 10.00 1.76 -1.14
N VAL A 248 10.68 1.68 0.00
CA VAL A 248 10.54 2.63 1.12
C VAL A 248 10.86 4.06 0.71
N MET A 249 11.80 4.24 -0.23
CA MET A 249 12.32 5.56 -0.63
C MET A 249 12.16 5.89 -2.11
N GLU A 250 11.52 5.00 -2.89
CA GLU A 250 11.27 5.20 -4.33
C GLU A 250 9.77 5.31 -4.61
N PRO A 251 9.39 5.99 -5.72
CA PRO A 251 7.99 6.16 -6.07
C PRO A 251 7.23 4.85 -6.26
N VAL A 252 5.98 4.83 -5.81
CA VAL A 252 5.03 3.76 -6.14
C VAL A 252 4.43 4.01 -7.52
N ARG A 253 4.61 3.08 -8.44
CA ARG A 253 4.12 3.14 -9.82
C ARG A 253 2.82 2.36 -9.97
N PHE A 254 1.78 2.78 -9.25
CA PHE A 254 0.51 2.05 -9.24
C PHE A 254 -0.18 2.01 -10.60
N TYR A 255 -0.25 3.15 -11.28
CA TYR A 255 -0.86 3.23 -12.62
C TYR A 255 -0.16 2.29 -13.62
N ASP A 256 1.17 2.30 -13.65
CA ASP A 256 1.94 1.42 -14.52
C ASP A 256 1.78 -0.06 -14.11
N SER A 257 1.65 -0.34 -12.81
CA SER A 257 1.38 -1.70 -12.32
C SER A 257 0.02 -2.22 -12.80
N ILE A 258 -0.99 -1.38 -12.87
CA ILE A 258 -2.30 -1.76 -13.44
C ILE A 258 -2.17 -2.04 -14.94
N ALA A 259 -1.35 -1.29 -15.69
CA ALA A 259 -1.10 -1.59 -17.10
C ALA A 259 -0.50 -2.99 -17.27
N THR A 260 0.46 -3.38 -16.45
CA THR A 260 1.04 -4.73 -16.45
C THR A 260 -0.01 -5.81 -16.13
N ILE A 261 -0.92 -5.55 -15.18
CA ILE A 261 -2.03 -6.45 -14.86
C ILE A 261 -3.00 -6.59 -16.05
N GLN A 262 -3.31 -5.47 -16.74
CA GLN A 262 -4.15 -5.50 -17.93
C GLN A 262 -3.51 -6.30 -19.08
N GLU A 263 -2.21 -6.15 -19.30
CA GLU A 263 -1.44 -6.95 -20.26
C GLU A 263 -1.46 -8.45 -19.95
N PHE A 264 -1.49 -8.81 -18.68
CA PHE A 264 -1.66 -10.19 -18.23
C PHE A 264 -3.02 -10.77 -18.66
N GLY A 265 -4.02 -9.93 -18.87
CA GLY A 265 -5.32 -10.32 -19.40
C GLY A 265 -6.31 -10.78 -18.33
N VAL A 266 -6.47 -10.02 -17.26
CA VAL A 266 -7.48 -10.28 -16.23
C VAL A 266 -8.89 -9.86 -16.68
N ASP A 267 -9.88 -10.58 -16.19
CA ASP A 267 -11.30 -10.31 -16.46
C ASP A 267 -11.94 -9.44 -15.39
N GLU A 268 -11.40 -9.49 -14.16
CA GLU A 268 -11.90 -8.72 -13.02
C GLU A 268 -10.80 -8.45 -11.99
N VAL A 269 -11.05 -7.45 -11.15
CA VAL A 269 -10.17 -7.07 -10.04
C VAL A 269 -10.95 -7.10 -8.74
N ILE A 270 -10.31 -7.63 -7.69
CA ILE A 270 -10.85 -7.60 -6.33
C ILE A 270 -9.85 -6.86 -5.43
N GLU A 271 -10.28 -5.73 -4.87
CA GLU A 271 -9.55 -5.02 -3.83
C GLU A 271 -9.79 -5.69 -2.48
N ILE A 272 -8.71 -6.00 -1.78
CA ILE A 272 -8.73 -6.70 -0.49
C ILE A 272 -8.14 -5.81 0.59
N GLY A 273 -8.88 -5.66 1.69
CA GLY A 273 -8.47 -4.84 2.82
C GLY A 273 -9.47 -3.73 3.10
N PRO A 274 -9.15 -2.83 4.05
CA PRO A 274 -10.07 -1.74 4.40
C PRO A 274 -10.22 -0.73 3.26
N GLY A 275 -11.42 -0.21 3.10
CA GLY A 275 -11.71 0.88 2.17
C GLY A 275 -11.88 0.47 0.70
N LYS A 276 -11.89 1.48 -0.15
CA LYS A 276 -12.13 1.38 -1.61
C LYS A 276 -11.20 2.28 -2.42
N VAL A 277 -10.03 2.59 -1.88
CA VAL A 277 -9.08 3.53 -2.51
C VAL A 277 -8.62 3.01 -3.87
N LEU A 278 -8.22 1.74 -3.94
CA LEU A 278 -7.72 1.12 -5.17
C LEU A 278 -8.83 0.97 -6.21
N SER A 279 -10.02 0.60 -5.80
CA SER A 279 -11.21 0.57 -6.68
C SER A 279 -11.51 1.96 -7.25
N GLY A 280 -11.32 3.01 -6.44
CA GLY A 280 -11.44 4.39 -6.88
C GLY A 280 -10.41 4.77 -7.94
N PHE A 281 -9.15 4.33 -7.79
CA PHE A 281 -8.11 4.53 -8.77
C PHE A 281 -8.41 3.78 -10.08
N LEU A 282 -8.86 2.52 -9.99
CA LEU A 282 -9.21 1.73 -11.16
C LEU A 282 -10.31 2.37 -12.01
N LYS A 283 -11.33 2.97 -11.38
CA LYS A 283 -12.38 3.70 -12.11
C LYS A 283 -11.84 4.89 -12.90
N LYS A 284 -10.69 5.45 -12.51
CA LYS A 284 -10.01 6.54 -13.22
C LYS A 284 -9.01 6.03 -14.25
N ILE A 285 -8.51 4.80 -14.09
CA ILE A 285 -7.59 4.15 -15.00
C ILE A 285 -8.35 3.47 -16.14
N ASP A 286 -9.28 2.58 -15.78
CA ASP A 286 -10.11 1.83 -16.73
C ASP A 286 -11.47 1.48 -16.09
N LYS A 287 -12.45 2.29 -16.38
CA LYS A 287 -13.83 2.07 -15.89
C LYS A 287 -14.53 0.85 -16.48
N THR A 288 -13.96 0.23 -17.52
CA THR A 288 -14.55 -0.95 -18.16
C THR A 288 -14.11 -2.24 -17.49
N LEU A 289 -13.03 -2.22 -16.71
CA LEU A 289 -12.56 -3.38 -15.97
C LEU A 289 -13.42 -3.60 -14.72
N PRO A 290 -14.15 -4.71 -14.63
CA PRO A 290 -14.98 -5.02 -13.46
C PRO A 290 -14.13 -5.03 -12.19
N THR A 291 -14.55 -4.27 -11.19
CA THR A 291 -13.83 -4.13 -9.93
C THR A 291 -14.78 -4.23 -8.75
N GLN A 292 -14.44 -5.09 -7.80
CA GLN A 292 -15.14 -5.26 -6.53
C GLN A 292 -14.15 -5.08 -5.39
N ASN A 293 -14.67 -4.91 -4.16
CA ASN A 293 -13.83 -4.86 -2.96
C ASN A 293 -14.39 -5.77 -1.87
N VAL A 294 -13.54 -6.24 -0.98
CA VAL A 294 -13.93 -6.98 0.21
C VAL A 294 -13.24 -6.37 1.41
N GLU A 295 -14.04 -5.78 2.31
CA GLU A 295 -13.59 -5.16 3.56
C GLU A 295 -14.43 -5.57 4.78
N ASP A 296 -15.64 -6.06 4.56
CA ASP A 296 -16.64 -6.37 5.59
C ASP A 296 -17.60 -7.46 5.12
N GLN A 297 -18.57 -7.84 5.96
CA GLN A 297 -19.54 -8.87 5.63
C GLN A 297 -20.40 -8.48 4.41
N ALA A 298 -20.83 -7.23 4.35
CA ALA A 298 -21.70 -6.78 3.23
C ALA A 298 -20.99 -6.89 1.89
N SER A 299 -19.73 -6.48 1.81
CA SER A 299 -18.94 -6.58 0.58
C SER A 299 -18.56 -8.03 0.24
N LEU A 300 -18.33 -8.88 1.24
CA LEU A 300 -18.14 -10.31 1.03
C LEU A 300 -19.40 -10.96 0.43
N ASP A 301 -20.56 -10.68 1.02
CA ASP A 301 -21.84 -11.21 0.53
C ASP A 301 -22.12 -10.75 -0.91
N ALA A 302 -21.83 -9.50 -1.22
CA ALA A 302 -21.97 -8.97 -2.57
C ALA A 302 -21.10 -9.71 -3.59
N LEU A 303 -19.85 -10.03 -3.21
CA LEU A 303 -18.94 -10.80 -4.06
C LEU A 303 -19.42 -12.25 -4.25
N LEU A 304 -19.87 -12.92 -3.19
CA LEU A 304 -20.31 -14.32 -3.23
C LEU A 304 -21.62 -14.50 -4.01
N ASN A 305 -22.41 -13.45 -4.12
CA ASN A 305 -23.71 -13.47 -4.83
C ASN A 305 -23.64 -12.83 -6.24
N ALA A 306 -22.45 -12.47 -6.70
CA ALA A 306 -22.24 -11.83 -8.00
C ALA A 306 -22.26 -12.81 -9.18
#